data_a3aa3d47996d878095ee808fc8b90421
#
_entry.id   a3aa3d47996d878095ee808fc8b90421
#
_cell.length_a   1.000
_cell.length_b   1.000
_cell.length_c   1.000
_cell.angle_alpha   90.00
_cell.angle_beta   90.00
_cell.angle_gamma   90.00
#
_symmetry.space_group_name_H-M   'P 1'
#
loop_
_entity.id
_entity.type
_entity.pdbx_description
1 polymer ?
#
loop_
_entity_poly.entity_id
_entity_poly.type
_entity_poly.pdbx_seq_one_letter_code
_entity_poly.pdbx_strand_id
1 'polypeptide(L)'
;MRTVLDALQGAPRPRVLYTDLDGTLLGPGGSLFATSDGGFTSEAADALASLHDAGISIVPVSGRTADQVWEVSRVIGAIDFVSEMGGVLSFDGDAERVRQDGAYRGRATPHDAMLEAGAPGLLLDAFARRLEPHAPWAFLPRLCSLLFRGHVDPVEADAVLEEAGYGWLALLDNGVIPRPFPGLDVDEVHAYHLLPRGVTKGTGVAAHRERRGLTADECLAVGDSPSDAALAGEVGAVAIVANGRASVEASGAAADNVLATEGSHGAGFAELVRGLLA
;
A
#
# COMPACT_ATOMS: atom_id res chain seq x y z
N MET A 1 19.10 -7.79 1.05
CA MET A 1 18.16 -8.00 2.19
C MET A 1 18.43 -9.34 2.83
N ARG A 2 18.31 -9.47 4.17
CA ARG A 2 18.37 -10.77 4.89
C ARG A 2 17.06 -11.53 4.69
N THR A 3 17.08 -12.86 4.85
CA THR A 3 15.85 -13.66 4.80
C THR A 3 15.01 -13.46 6.06
N VAL A 4 13.68 -13.57 5.95
CA VAL A 4 12.78 -13.47 7.09
C VAL A 4 13.02 -14.57 8.12
N LEU A 5 13.33 -15.80 7.66
CA LEU A 5 13.55 -16.95 8.54
C LEU A 5 14.78 -16.76 9.42
N ASP A 6 15.88 -16.24 8.87
CA ASP A 6 17.11 -16.00 9.63
C ASP A 6 16.97 -14.79 10.59
N ALA A 7 16.21 -13.77 10.17
CA ALA A 7 16.12 -12.52 10.91
C ALA A 7 15.13 -12.57 12.08
N LEU A 8 14.08 -13.38 11.98
CA LEU A 8 12.99 -13.43 12.97
C LEU A 8 13.14 -14.58 13.97
N GLN A 9 14.11 -15.48 13.77
CA GLN A 9 14.33 -16.60 14.69
C GLN A 9 14.64 -16.08 16.11
N GLY A 10 13.75 -16.41 17.06
CA GLY A 10 13.88 -15.99 18.46
C GLY A 10 13.57 -14.50 18.71
N ALA A 11 13.11 -13.75 17.72
CA ALA A 11 12.63 -12.39 17.91
C ALA A 11 11.32 -12.36 18.74
N PRO A 12 11.06 -11.29 19.49
CA PRO A 12 9.77 -11.09 20.13
C PRO A 12 8.64 -11.10 19.12
N ARG A 13 7.50 -11.74 19.47
CA ARG A 13 6.33 -11.73 18.62
C ARG A 13 5.73 -10.34 18.55
N PRO A 14 5.43 -9.82 17.34
CA PRO A 14 4.74 -8.55 17.20
C PRO A 14 3.30 -8.67 17.70
N ARG A 15 2.72 -7.54 18.05
CA ARG A 15 1.28 -7.42 18.33
C ARG A 15 0.46 -7.18 17.08
N VAL A 16 1.09 -6.54 16.08
CA VAL A 16 0.44 -6.14 14.82
C VAL A 16 1.32 -6.50 13.63
N LEU A 17 0.68 -7.10 12.61
CA LEU A 17 1.23 -7.26 11.26
C LEU A 17 0.46 -6.35 10.29
N TYR A 18 1.11 -5.30 9.79
CA TYR A 18 0.63 -4.51 8.68
C TYR A 18 0.89 -5.25 7.37
N THR A 19 -0.11 -5.41 6.52
CA THR A 19 0.05 -6.12 5.25
C THR A 19 -0.48 -5.28 4.09
N ASP A 20 0.33 -5.10 3.05
CA ASP A 20 -0.23 -4.70 1.78
C ASP A 20 -1.14 -5.81 1.23
N LEU A 21 -2.02 -5.45 0.30
CA LEU A 21 -2.99 -6.38 -0.30
C LEU A 21 -2.54 -6.86 -1.67
N ASP A 22 -2.52 -5.97 -2.68
CA ASP A 22 -2.33 -6.34 -4.08
C ASP A 22 -0.85 -6.57 -4.39
N GLY A 23 -0.50 -7.79 -4.75
CA GLY A 23 0.89 -8.17 -4.97
C GLY A 23 1.57 -8.77 -3.73
N THR A 24 0.92 -8.72 -2.56
CA THR A 24 1.47 -9.20 -1.28
C THR A 24 0.60 -10.30 -0.67
N LEU A 25 -0.46 -9.97 0.06
CA LEU A 25 -1.40 -10.96 0.59
C LEU A 25 -2.22 -11.58 -0.54
N LEU A 26 -2.61 -10.77 -1.51
CA LEU A 26 -3.39 -11.16 -2.67
C LEU A 26 -2.50 -11.32 -3.89
N GLY A 27 -2.59 -12.49 -4.52
CA GLY A 27 -1.89 -12.81 -5.76
C GLY A 27 -2.59 -12.24 -7.02
N PRO A 28 -2.25 -12.77 -8.20
CA PRO A 28 -2.82 -12.32 -9.47
C PRO A 28 -4.34 -12.22 -9.46
N GLY A 29 -4.85 -11.11 -9.99
CA GLY A 29 -6.30 -10.84 -10.02
C GLY A 29 -6.91 -10.43 -8.68
N GLY A 30 -6.10 -10.16 -7.65
CA GLY A 30 -6.59 -9.84 -6.30
C GLY A 30 -7.13 -11.05 -5.54
N SER A 31 -6.66 -12.25 -5.88
CA SER A 31 -7.08 -13.50 -5.26
C SER A 31 -6.19 -13.90 -4.09
N LEU A 32 -6.79 -14.29 -2.96
CA LEU A 32 -6.08 -14.83 -1.80
C LEU A 32 -5.39 -16.17 -2.11
N PHE A 33 -5.85 -16.88 -3.14
CA PHE A 33 -5.44 -18.24 -3.44
C PHE A 33 -4.56 -18.37 -4.70
N ALA A 34 -4.56 -17.36 -5.60
CA ALA A 34 -3.84 -17.45 -6.87
C ALA A 34 -2.33 -17.32 -6.69
N THR A 35 -1.58 -18.21 -7.35
CA THR A 35 -0.12 -18.20 -7.39
C THR A 35 0.41 -17.55 -8.68
N SER A 36 1.69 -17.16 -8.70
CA SER A 36 2.33 -16.51 -9.87
C SER A 36 2.38 -17.39 -11.10
N ASP A 37 2.36 -18.73 -10.94
CA ASP A 37 2.40 -19.71 -12.01
C ASP A 37 0.99 -20.10 -12.55
N GLY A 38 -0.05 -19.42 -12.05
CA GLY A 38 -1.44 -19.64 -12.46
C GLY A 38 -2.15 -20.76 -11.70
N GLY A 39 -1.53 -21.31 -10.65
CA GLY A 39 -2.12 -22.30 -9.75
C GLY A 39 -2.91 -21.65 -8.61
N PHE A 40 -3.27 -22.49 -7.62
CA PHE A 40 -3.96 -22.10 -6.40
C PHE A 40 -3.32 -22.77 -5.18
N THR A 41 -3.25 -22.05 -4.05
CA THR A 41 -2.76 -22.53 -2.76
C THR A 41 -3.60 -21.96 -1.62
N SER A 42 -3.66 -22.64 -0.48
CA SER A 42 -4.30 -22.14 0.75
C SER A 42 -3.29 -21.49 1.72
N GLU A 43 -2.00 -21.44 1.39
CA GLU A 43 -0.95 -21.02 2.31
C GLU A 43 -1.21 -19.66 2.97
N ALA A 44 -1.69 -18.66 2.23
CA ALA A 44 -2.02 -17.36 2.78
C ALA A 44 -3.20 -17.44 3.76
N ALA A 45 -4.23 -18.22 3.45
CA ALA A 45 -5.38 -18.41 4.32
C ALA A 45 -4.99 -19.15 5.62
N ASP A 46 -4.16 -20.18 5.53
CA ASP A 46 -3.64 -20.92 6.69
C ASP A 46 -2.75 -20.03 7.57
N ALA A 47 -1.95 -19.16 6.95
CA ALA A 47 -1.13 -18.18 7.66
C ALA A 47 -1.99 -17.13 8.39
N LEU A 48 -3.07 -16.63 7.77
CA LEU A 48 -4.03 -15.72 8.43
C LEU A 48 -4.66 -16.39 9.67
N ALA A 49 -5.11 -17.65 9.54
CA ALA A 49 -5.64 -18.41 10.67
C ALA A 49 -4.62 -18.54 11.80
N SER A 50 -3.35 -18.84 11.46
CA SER A 50 -2.26 -18.96 12.44
C SER A 50 -1.96 -17.64 13.16
N LEU A 51 -2.07 -16.50 12.50
CA LEU A 51 -1.93 -15.17 13.13
C LEU A 51 -3.06 -14.90 14.13
N HIS A 52 -4.31 -15.22 13.77
CA HIS A 52 -5.45 -15.11 14.67
C HIS A 52 -5.30 -16.00 15.91
N ASP A 53 -4.89 -17.25 15.72
CA ASP A 53 -4.63 -18.18 16.84
C ASP A 53 -3.49 -17.69 17.76
N ALA A 54 -2.50 -17.01 17.20
CA ALA A 54 -1.40 -16.40 17.95
C ALA A 54 -1.76 -15.07 18.62
N GLY A 55 -2.95 -14.51 18.37
CA GLY A 55 -3.39 -13.22 18.89
C GLY A 55 -2.68 -12.02 18.26
N ILE A 56 -2.12 -12.17 17.03
CA ILE A 56 -1.49 -11.11 16.29
C ILE A 56 -2.54 -10.41 15.42
N SER A 57 -2.74 -9.11 15.62
CA SER A 57 -3.69 -8.33 14.82
C SER A 57 -3.17 -8.11 13.41
N ILE A 58 -4.05 -8.29 12.43
CA ILE A 58 -3.76 -8.05 11.01
C ILE A 58 -4.36 -6.70 10.63
N VAL A 59 -3.56 -5.81 10.04
CA VAL A 59 -4.00 -4.48 9.59
C VAL A 59 -3.63 -4.30 8.12
N PRO A 60 -4.60 -4.40 7.19
CA PRO A 60 -4.38 -4.09 5.78
C PRO A 60 -3.95 -2.64 5.56
N VAL A 61 -2.96 -2.43 4.67
CA VAL A 61 -2.45 -1.11 4.26
C VAL A 61 -2.43 -1.06 2.73
N SER A 62 -3.37 -0.33 2.12
CA SER A 62 -3.59 -0.45 0.66
C SER A 62 -3.87 0.90 -0.02
N GLY A 63 -3.62 0.97 -1.32
CA GLY A 63 -4.08 2.06 -2.19
C GLY A 63 -5.57 1.97 -2.59
N ARG A 64 -6.25 0.87 -2.27
CA ARG A 64 -7.68 0.69 -2.52
C ARG A 64 -8.52 1.71 -1.74
N THR A 65 -9.79 1.91 -2.15
CA THR A 65 -10.75 2.72 -1.40
C THR A 65 -11.05 2.09 -0.04
N ALA A 66 -11.52 2.89 0.92
CA ALA A 66 -11.87 2.40 2.25
C ALA A 66 -12.90 1.27 2.19
N ASP A 67 -13.93 1.38 1.33
CA ASP A 67 -14.95 0.35 1.19
C ASP A 67 -14.40 -0.96 0.61
N GLN A 68 -13.49 -0.88 -0.36
CA GLN A 68 -12.83 -2.08 -0.91
C GLN A 68 -11.94 -2.77 0.14
N VAL A 69 -11.20 -2.00 0.95
CA VAL A 69 -10.37 -2.57 2.02
C VAL A 69 -11.24 -3.15 3.12
N TRP A 70 -12.35 -2.50 3.47
CA TRP A 70 -13.31 -3.03 4.44
C TRP A 70 -13.86 -4.40 4.04
N GLU A 71 -14.26 -4.58 2.77
CA GLU A 71 -14.74 -5.89 2.29
C GLU A 71 -13.68 -6.99 2.46
N VAL A 72 -12.43 -6.71 2.11
CA VAL A 72 -11.33 -7.66 2.34
C VAL A 72 -11.10 -7.89 3.83
N SER A 73 -11.08 -6.82 4.64
CA SER A 73 -10.86 -6.88 6.09
C SER A 73 -11.85 -7.81 6.78
N ARG A 74 -13.14 -7.70 6.44
CA ARG A 74 -14.18 -8.61 6.97
C ARG A 74 -13.90 -10.08 6.64
N VAL A 75 -13.41 -10.36 5.44
CA VAL A 75 -13.13 -11.74 4.98
C VAL A 75 -11.93 -12.33 5.71
N ILE A 76 -10.91 -11.53 5.98
CA ILE A 76 -9.68 -12.00 6.65
C ILE A 76 -9.69 -11.81 8.17
N GLY A 77 -10.79 -11.28 8.74
CA GLY A 77 -10.93 -11.07 10.19
C GLY A 77 -10.16 -9.85 10.73
N ALA A 78 -9.74 -8.91 9.89
CA ALA A 78 -9.11 -7.67 10.32
C ALA A 78 -10.18 -6.66 10.78
N ILE A 79 -9.92 -5.97 11.90
CA ILE A 79 -10.85 -4.99 12.48
C ILE A 79 -10.40 -3.54 12.23
N ASP A 80 -9.15 -3.32 11.91
CA ASP A 80 -8.57 -2.03 11.56
C ASP A 80 -7.96 -2.13 10.16
N PHE A 81 -7.89 -0.98 9.46
CA PHE A 81 -7.17 -0.91 8.19
C PHE A 81 -6.70 0.52 7.86
N VAL A 82 -5.74 0.61 6.95
CA VAL A 82 -5.25 1.85 6.36
C VAL A 82 -5.49 1.77 4.85
N SER A 83 -6.24 2.71 4.29
CA SER A 83 -6.63 2.75 2.89
C SER A 83 -6.18 4.02 2.20
N GLU A 84 -6.37 4.11 0.87
CA GLU A 84 -6.02 5.27 0.06
C GLU A 84 -4.58 5.74 0.29
N MET A 85 -3.60 4.78 0.29
CA MET A 85 -2.18 5.09 0.51
C MET A 85 -1.87 5.77 1.85
N GLY A 86 -2.67 5.54 2.90
CA GLY A 86 -2.53 6.19 4.20
C GLY A 86 -3.52 7.34 4.42
N GLY A 87 -4.32 7.68 3.42
CA GLY A 87 -5.25 8.81 3.49
C GLY A 87 -6.47 8.57 4.37
N VAL A 88 -6.86 7.31 4.60
CA VAL A 88 -8.00 6.96 5.45
C VAL A 88 -7.65 5.78 6.34
N LEU A 89 -7.82 5.97 7.65
CA LEU A 89 -7.70 4.94 8.66
C LEU A 89 -9.08 4.52 9.14
N SER A 90 -9.28 3.24 9.36
CA SER A 90 -10.51 2.70 9.96
C SER A 90 -10.18 1.90 11.22
N PHE A 91 -11.07 1.98 12.18
CA PHE A 91 -10.92 1.38 13.49
C PHE A 91 -12.18 0.60 13.89
N ASP A 92 -11.99 -0.43 14.72
CA ASP A 92 -13.04 -1.16 15.45
C ASP A 92 -14.14 -1.72 14.53
N GLY A 93 -13.73 -2.40 13.43
CA GLY A 93 -14.67 -3.00 12.49
C GLY A 93 -15.41 -1.95 11.64
N ASP A 94 -14.68 -0.91 11.24
CA ASP A 94 -15.17 0.23 10.45
C ASP A 94 -16.21 1.11 11.20
N ALA A 95 -16.21 1.04 12.54
CA ALA A 95 -17.06 1.90 13.37
C ALA A 95 -16.61 3.37 13.36
N GLU A 96 -15.34 3.62 13.07
CA GLU A 96 -14.77 4.95 12.99
C GLU A 96 -13.79 5.02 11.81
N ARG A 97 -13.94 6.07 10.97
CA ARG A 97 -12.97 6.42 9.92
C ARG A 97 -12.33 7.77 10.23
N VAL A 98 -11.01 7.83 10.16
CA VAL A 98 -10.20 9.03 10.34
C VAL A 98 -9.48 9.36 9.05
N ARG A 99 -9.66 10.60 8.55
CA ARG A 99 -8.98 11.08 7.35
C ARG A 99 -7.65 11.74 7.71
N GLN A 100 -6.64 11.51 6.87
CA GLN A 100 -5.35 12.19 6.93
C GLN A 100 -5.32 13.28 5.86
N ASP A 101 -5.17 14.52 6.27
CA ASP A 101 -5.22 15.68 5.37
C ASP A 101 -3.84 16.14 4.87
N GLY A 102 -2.74 15.65 5.46
CA GLY A 102 -1.39 16.03 5.04
C GLY A 102 -1.20 17.55 5.00
N ALA A 103 -0.79 18.07 3.86
CA ALA A 103 -0.65 19.50 3.62
C ALA A 103 -1.97 20.23 3.29
N TYR A 104 -3.07 19.53 3.05
CA TYR A 104 -4.37 20.13 2.78
C TYR A 104 -4.92 20.86 4.02
N ARG A 105 -5.52 22.05 3.82
CA ARG A 105 -6.04 22.89 4.91
C ARG A 105 -7.50 23.35 4.70
N GLY A 106 -8.18 22.78 3.69
CA GLY A 106 -9.57 23.10 3.39
C GLY A 106 -10.58 22.37 4.28
N ARG A 107 -11.87 22.64 4.05
CA ARG A 107 -13.00 22.01 4.78
C ARG A 107 -13.58 20.79 4.04
N ALA A 108 -13.58 20.83 2.71
CA ALA A 108 -14.00 19.70 1.87
C ALA A 108 -13.09 18.49 2.05
N THR A 109 -13.42 17.36 1.45
CA THR A 109 -12.45 16.27 1.37
C THR A 109 -11.31 16.66 0.42
N PRO A 110 -10.07 16.19 0.62
CA PRO A 110 -8.99 16.39 -0.34
C PRO A 110 -9.38 15.93 -1.75
N HIS A 111 -10.11 14.82 -1.86
CA HIS A 111 -10.64 14.32 -3.13
C HIS A 111 -11.51 15.36 -3.85
N ASP A 112 -12.54 15.89 -3.17
CA ASP A 112 -13.43 16.89 -3.75
C ASP A 112 -12.68 18.17 -4.10
N ALA A 113 -11.77 18.60 -3.23
CA ALA A 113 -10.95 19.79 -3.47
C ALA A 113 -10.04 19.65 -4.70
N MET A 114 -9.47 18.46 -4.94
CA MET A 114 -8.71 18.19 -6.16
C MET A 114 -9.57 18.26 -7.43
N LEU A 115 -10.81 17.73 -7.37
CA LEU A 115 -11.76 17.79 -8.48
C LEU A 115 -12.21 19.24 -8.76
N GLU A 116 -12.60 19.97 -7.73
CA GLU A 116 -13.03 21.37 -7.84
C GLU A 116 -11.91 22.28 -8.37
N ALA A 117 -10.67 22.01 -7.97
CA ALA A 117 -9.49 22.75 -8.44
C ALA A 117 -9.11 22.42 -9.90
N GLY A 118 -9.61 21.31 -10.46
CA GLY A 118 -9.22 20.85 -11.80
C GLY A 118 -7.84 20.20 -11.87
N ALA A 119 -7.24 19.86 -10.74
CA ALA A 119 -5.90 19.25 -10.70
C ALA A 119 -5.77 17.96 -11.54
N PRO A 120 -6.76 17.03 -11.59
CA PRO A 120 -6.67 15.87 -12.46
C PRO A 120 -6.62 16.23 -13.95
N GLY A 121 -7.39 17.24 -14.39
CA GLY A 121 -7.37 17.71 -15.78
C GLY A 121 -6.00 18.27 -16.17
N LEU A 122 -5.39 19.06 -15.30
CA LEU A 122 -4.04 19.61 -15.48
C LEU A 122 -3.00 18.51 -15.75
N LEU A 123 -3.00 17.44 -14.92
CA LEU A 123 -2.06 16.33 -15.11
C LEU A 123 -2.34 15.54 -16.39
N LEU A 124 -3.62 15.28 -16.70
CA LEU A 124 -3.99 14.55 -17.92
C LEU A 124 -3.63 15.32 -19.20
N ASP A 125 -3.70 16.65 -19.18
CA ASP A 125 -3.30 17.51 -20.30
C ASP A 125 -1.77 17.57 -20.42
N ALA A 126 -1.05 17.75 -19.30
CA ALA A 126 0.41 17.80 -19.28
C ALA A 126 1.06 16.48 -19.73
N PHE A 127 0.46 15.36 -19.35
CA PHE A 127 0.98 14.02 -19.65
C PHE A 127 0.06 13.22 -20.60
N ALA A 128 -0.51 13.91 -21.59
CA ALA A 128 -1.41 13.30 -22.56
C ALA A 128 -0.79 12.04 -23.18
N ARG A 129 -1.57 10.93 -23.24
CA ARG A 129 -1.15 9.60 -23.69
C ARG A 129 -0.05 8.91 -22.86
N ARG A 130 0.49 9.56 -21.83
CA ARG A 130 1.41 8.99 -20.85
C ARG A 130 0.73 8.73 -19.50
N LEU A 131 -0.42 9.38 -19.24
CA LEU A 131 -1.22 9.26 -18.03
C LEU A 131 -2.69 9.21 -18.38
N GLU A 132 -3.46 8.33 -17.73
CA GLU A 132 -4.91 8.26 -17.82
C GLU A 132 -5.54 7.87 -16.47
N PRO A 133 -6.84 8.13 -16.22
CA PRO A 133 -7.51 7.60 -15.03
C PRO A 133 -7.43 6.08 -14.99
N HIS A 134 -7.14 5.50 -13.85
CA HIS A 134 -7.09 4.03 -13.70
C HIS A 134 -8.50 3.44 -13.62
N ALA A 135 -9.21 3.47 -14.77
CA ALA A 135 -10.54 2.90 -14.89
C ALA A 135 -10.53 1.36 -14.69
N PRO A 136 -11.59 0.78 -14.06
CA PRO A 136 -12.77 1.46 -13.50
C PRO A 136 -12.53 2.04 -12.08
N TRP A 137 -11.41 1.71 -11.44
CA TRP A 137 -11.13 1.97 -10.02
C TRP A 137 -10.99 3.46 -9.69
N ALA A 138 -10.58 4.28 -10.66
CA ALA A 138 -10.50 5.74 -10.50
C ALA A 138 -11.85 6.42 -10.25
N PHE A 139 -12.96 5.75 -10.60
CA PHE A 139 -14.31 6.30 -10.49
C PHE A 139 -15.07 5.81 -9.25
N LEU A 140 -14.41 5.05 -8.38
CA LEU A 140 -14.98 4.67 -7.10
C LEU A 140 -14.91 5.85 -6.12
N PRO A 141 -15.86 5.95 -5.17
CA PRO A 141 -15.82 6.99 -4.13
C PRO A 141 -14.52 6.94 -3.33
N ARG A 142 -13.87 8.11 -3.17
CA ARG A 142 -12.65 8.31 -2.40
C ARG A 142 -12.79 9.52 -1.50
N LEU A 143 -11.97 9.58 -0.45
CA LEU A 143 -11.95 10.70 0.48
C LEU A 143 -10.68 11.53 0.34
N CYS A 144 -9.56 10.90 -0.01
CA CYS A 144 -8.24 11.52 0.10
C CYS A 144 -7.45 11.51 -1.19
N SER A 145 -7.73 10.60 -2.14
CA SER A 145 -6.88 10.35 -3.29
C SER A 145 -7.62 10.39 -4.63
N LEU A 146 -6.86 10.56 -5.71
CA LEU A 146 -7.27 10.26 -7.09
C LEU A 146 -6.31 9.22 -7.66
N LEU A 147 -6.82 8.32 -8.51
CA LEU A 147 -6.06 7.18 -9.02
C LEU A 147 -5.86 7.28 -10.52
N PHE A 148 -4.60 7.22 -10.94
CA PHE A 148 -4.16 7.22 -12.33
C PHE A 148 -3.35 5.97 -12.67
N ARG A 149 -3.13 5.76 -13.96
CA ARG A 149 -2.16 4.80 -14.49
C ARG A 149 -1.44 5.39 -15.70
N GLY A 150 -0.22 4.94 -15.92
CA GLY A 150 0.61 5.43 -17.02
C GLY A 150 2.08 5.28 -16.71
N HIS A 151 2.92 6.14 -17.35
CA HIS A 151 4.34 6.23 -17.02
C HIS A 151 4.78 7.68 -17.07
N VAL A 152 4.93 8.28 -15.89
CA VAL A 152 5.36 9.67 -15.70
C VAL A 152 6.35 9.73 -14.53
N ASP A 153 7.27 10.67 -14.59
CA ASP A 153 8.14 10.96 -13.46
C ASP A 153 7.35 11.74 -12.40
N PRO A 154 7.20 11.22 -11.16
CA PRO A 154 6.52 11.94 -10.09
C PRO A 154 7.13 13.32 -9.80
N VAL A 155 8.45 13.50 -10.00
CA VAL A 155 9.10 14.80 -9.79
C VAL A 155 8.65 15.79 -10.86
N GLU A 156 8.53 15.36 -12.13
CA GLU A 156 8.00 16.19 -13.22
C GLU A 156 6.52 16.55 -12.94
N ALA A 157 5.73 15.58 -12.51
CA ALA A 157 4.32 15.80 -12.17
C ALA A 157 4.14 16.78 -10.98
N ASP A 158 4.94 16.63 -9.94
CA ASP A 158 4.95 17.52 -8.78
C ASP A 158 5.33 18.96 -9.18
N ALA A 159 6.28 19.15 -10.10
CA ALA A 159 6.65 20.47 -10.62
C ALA A 159 5.49 21.14 -11.38
N VAL A 160 4.76 20.37 -12.21
CA VAL A 160 3.56 20.87 -12.92
C VAL A 160 2.47 21.30 -11.92
N LEU A 161 2.26 20.51 -10.86
CA LEU A 161 1.30 20.84 -9.80
C LEU A 161 1.71 22.11 -9.04
N GLU A 162 2.99 22.25 -8.71
CA GLU A 162 3.50 23.40 -7.97
C GLU A 162 3.39 24.70 -8.78
N GLU A 163 3.75 24.68 -10.07
CA GLU A 163 3.61 25.82 -10.97
C GLU A 163 2.16 26.30 -11.12
N ALA A 164 1.19 25.36 -11.08
CA ALA A 164 -0.24 25.66 -11.10
C ALA A 164 -0.82 26.10 -9.74
N GLY A 165 0.00 26.18 -8.67
CA GLY A 165 -0.45 26.56 -7.34
C GLY A 165 -1.01 25.42 -6.49
N TYR A 166 -0.81 24.16 -6.92
CA TYR A 166 -1.24 22.96 -6.21
C TYR A 166 -0.08 22.28 -5.43
N GLY A 167 0.86 23.05 -4.92
CA GLY A 167 2.01 22.54 -4.15
C GLY A 167 1.66 21.75 -2.88
N TRP A 168 0.37 21.73 -2.50
CA TRP A 168 -0.14 20.88 -1.43
C TRP A 168 -0.40 19.42 -1.87
N LEU A 169 -0.27 19.12 -3.18
CA LEU A 169 -0.42 17.79 -3.78
C LEU A 169 0.92 17.14 -4.10
N ALA A 170 0.93 15.82 -4.17
CA ALA A 170 2.02 15.01 -4.70
C ALA A 170 1.46 13.81 -5.47
N LEU A 171 2.14 13.43 -6.55
CA LEU A 171 1.85 12.21 -7.29
C LEU A 171 2.75 11.09 -6.76
N LEU A 172 2.17 10.06 -6.16
CA LEU A 172 2.90 8.91 -5.64
C LEU A 172 2.80 7.72 -6.59
N ASP A 173 3.95 7.14 -6.91
CA ASP A 173 4.03 5.88 -7.64
C ASP A 173 3.73 4.72 -6.69
N ASN A 174 2.78 3.86 -7.06
CA ASN A 174 2.37 2.67 -6.31
C ASN A 174 2.77 1.36 -7.00
N GLY A 175 3.71 1.43 -7.95
CA GLY A 175 4.30 0.25 -8.59
C GLY A 175 3.72 -0.11 -9.95
N VAL A 176 4.33 -1.13 -10.56
CA VAL A 176 4.06 -1.58 -11.93
C VAL A 176 2.75 -2.35 -12.02
N ILE A 177 1.96 -2.06 -13.06
CA ILE A 177 0.81 -2.86 -13.46
C ILE A 177 1.26 -3.77 -14.61
N PRO A 178 1.36 -5.09 -14.43
CA PRO A 178 1.97 -6.01 -15.40
C PRO A 178 1.04 -6.34 -16.57
N ARG A 179 0.47 -5.33 -17.23
CA ARG A 179 -0.34 -5.48 -18.43
C ARG A 179 -0.32 -4.21 -19.28
N PRO A 180 -0.43 -4.30 -20.61
CA PRO A 180 -0.51 -3.15 -21.49
C PRO A 180 -1.88 -2.46 -21.41
N PHE A 181 -1.89 -1.16 -21.76
CA PHE A 181 -3.11 -0.36 -21.90
C PHE A 181 -3.06 0.37 -23.27
N PRO A 182 -3.92 0.00 -24.23
CA PRO A 182 -3.83 0.51 -25.60
C PRO A 182 -4.01 2.03 -25.77
N GLY A 183 -4.55 2.70 -24.76
CA GLY A 183 -4.73 4.16 -24.73
C GLY A 183 -3.44 4.95 -24.44
N LEU A 184 -2.41 4.26 -23.93
CA LEU A 184 -1.17 4.85 -23.48
C LEU A 184 -0.03 4.58 -24.48
N ASP A 185 0.83 5.56 -24.68
CA ASP A 185 2.04 5.47 -25.50
C ASP A 185 3.28 5.27 -24.58
N VAL A 186 3.25 4.22 -23.75
CA VAL A 186 4.32 3.89 -22.80
C VAL A 186 4.59 2.40 -22.82
N ASP A 187 5.84 1.99 -22.58
CA ASP A 187 6.26 0.60 -22.59
C ASP A 187 5.93 -0.12 -21.27
N GLU A 188 5.95 0.62 -20.16
CA GLU A 188 5.62 0.14 -18.81
C GLU A 188 4.52 1.01 -18.22
N VAL A 189 3.63 0.41 -17.44
CA VAL A 189 2.51 1.12 -16.83
C VAL A 189 2.57 0.97 -15.31
N HIS A 190 2.50 2.10 -14.62
CA HIS A 190 2.44 2.20 -13.17
C HIS A 190 1.06 2.65 -12.70
N ALA A 191 0.71 2.31 -11.47
CA ALA A 191 -0.40 2.92 -10.75
C ALA A 191 0.11 4.15 -9.98
N TYR A 192 -0.63 5.26 -10.07
CA TYR A 192 -0.30 6.48 -9.35
C TYR A 192 -1.47 6.96 -8.50
N HIS A 193 -1.14 7.48 -7.32
CA HIS A 193 -2.09 8.18 -6.48
C HIS A 193 -1.72 9.66 -6.39
N LEU A 194 -2.66 10.54 -6.73
CA LEU A 194 -2.56 11.95 -6.39
C LEU A 194 -3.15 12.15 -5.00
N LEU A 195 -2.35 12.69 -4.08
CA LEU A 195 -2.65 12.81 -2.66
C LEU A 195 -2.20 14.16 -2.11
N PRO A 196 -2.74 14.62 -0.97
CA PRO A 196 -2.12 15.69 -0.22
C PRO A 196 -0.69 15.32 0.16
N ARG A 197 0.25 16.25 -0.05
CA ARG A 197 1.66 16.08 0.32
C ARG A 197 1.78 15.73 1.81
N GLY A 198 2.58 14.72 2.11
CA GLY A 198 2.73 14.17 3.46
C GLY A 198 1.74 13.05 3.81
N VAL A 199 0.80 12.68 2.93
CA VAL A 199 0.00 11.46 3.06
C VAL A 199 0.71 10.31 2.34
N THR A 200 1.07 9.27 3.08
CA THR A 200 1.76 8.07 2.58
C THR A 200 1.32 6.85 3.39
N LYS A 201 1.60 5.63 2.92
CA LYS A 201 1.41 4.41 3.72
C LYS A 201 2.11 4.54 5.09
N GLY A 202 3.32 5.12 5.11
CA GLY A 202 4.10 5.33 6.34
C GLY A 202 3.39 6.23 7.34
N THR A 203 2.92 7.42 6.91
CA THR A 203 2.20 8.33 7.82
C THR A 203 0.87 7.75 8.29
N GLY A 204 0.19 6.95 7.46
CA GLY A 204 -1.01 6.21 7.86
C GLY A 204 -0.72 5.15 8.93
N VAL A 205 0.34 4.35 8.75
CA VAL A 205 0.79 3.35 9.73
C VAL A 205 1.23 4.03 11.03
N ALA A 206 1.99 5.12 10.96
CA ALA A 206 2.39 5.90 12.15
C ALA A 206 1.17 6.37 12.95
N ALA A 207 0.18 6.96 12.29
CA ALA A 207 -1.04 7.46 12.93
C ALA A 207 -1.88 6.31 13.54
N HIS A 208 -1.99 5.18 12.84
CA HIS A 208 -2.66 3.99 13.38
C HIS A 208 -1.95 3.46 14.63
N ARG A 209 -0.63 3.28 14.55
CA ARG A 209 0.22 2.82 15.63
C ARG A 209 0.11 3.71 16.87
N GLU A 210 0.23 5.04 16.68
CA GLU A 210 0.09 6.02 17.74
C GLU A 210 -1.28 5.91 18.45
N ARG A 211 -2.35 5.83 17.66
CA ARG A 211 -3.71 5.72 18.21
C ARG A 211 -3.95 4.42 19.00
N ARG A 212 -3.29 3.32 18.59
CA ARG A 212 -3.35 2.02 19.29
C ARG A 212 -2.33 1.90 20.43
N GLY A 213 -1.52 2.94 20.67
CA GLY A 213 -0.50 2.95 21.73
C GLY A 213 0.59 1.89 21.51
N LEU A 214 0.97 1.65 20.26
CA LEU A 214 1.96 0.64 19.88
C LEU A 214 3.32 1.29 19.64
N THR A 215 4.39 0.62 20.05
CA THR A 215 5.76 0.94 19.67
C THR A 215 6.10 0.36 18.30
N ALA A 216 7.16 0.86 17.65
CA ALA A 216 7.61 0.30 16.37
C ALA A 216 7.97 -1.19 16.50
N ASP A 217 8.65 -1.57 17.59
CA ASP A 217 9.09 -2.95 17.84
C ASP A 217 7.95 -3.95 18.06
N GLU A 218 6.76 -3.47 18.40
CA GLU A 218 5.55 -4.30 18.51
C GLU A 218 4.85 -4.52 17.16
N CYS A 219 5.40 -3.96 16.09
CA CYS A 219 4.81 -3.96 14.76
C CYS A 219 5.77 -4.51 13.72
N LEU A 220 5.24 -5.30 12.78
CA LEU A 220 5.92 -5.68 11.53
C LEU A 220 5.08 -5.28 10.34
N ALA A 221 5.71 -5.18 9.17
CA ALA A 221 5.00 -4.96 7.93
C ALA A 221 5.42 -5.97 6.85
N VAL A 222 4.56 -6.18 5.86
CA VAL A 222 4.86 -6.95 4.66
C VAL A 222 4.25 -6.28 3.43
N GLY A 223 5.03 -6.23 2.35
CA GLY A 223 4.63 -5.60 1.09
C GLY A 223 5.47 -6.05 -0.09
N ASP A 224 5.24 -5.44 -1.26
CA ASP A 224 5.95 -5.77 -2.51
C ASP A 224 6.46 -4.54 -3.27
N SER A 225 6.31 -3.35 -2.72
CA SER A 225 6.64 -2.08 -3.37
C SER A 225 7.63 -1.23 -2.59
N PRO A 226 8.27 -0.23 -3.23
CA PRO A 226 9.06 0.78 -2.53
C PRO A 226 8.27 1.54 -1.46
N SER A 227 6.96 1.74 -1.66
CA SER A 227 6.10 2.40 -0.67
C SER A 227 5.90 1.54 0.59
N ASP A 228 6.00 0.21 0.47
CA ASP A 228 5.97 -0.70 1.61
C ASP A 228 7.33 -0.76 2.31
N ALA A 229 8.43 -0.81 1.54
CA ALA A 229 9.77 -0.74 2.11
C ALA A 229 9.99 0.53 2.96
N ALA A 230 9.37 1.65 2.57
CA ALA A 230 9.42 2.90 3.33
C ALA A 230 8.76 2.79 4.73
N LEU A 231 7.95 1.76 4.99
CA LEU A 231 7.42 1.47 6.34
C LEU A 231 8.52 1.08 7.34
N ALA A 232 9.73 0.79 6.89
CA ALA A 232 10.89 0.49 7.75
C ALA A 232 11.21 1.58 8.78
N GLY A 233 10.80 2.82 8.54
CA GLY A 233 10.89 3.91 9.51
C GLY A 233 9.83 3.87 10.61
N GLU A 234 8.76 3.08 10.44
CA GLU A 234 7.58 3.09 11.30
C GLU A 234 7.39 1.78 12.08
N VAL A 235 8.04 0.70 11.68
CA VAL A 235 7.88 -0.64 12.28
C VAL A 235 9.23 -1.28 12.57
N GLY A 236 9.26 -2.31 13.42
CA GLY A 236 10.48 -3.03 13.78
C GLY A 236 11.17 -3.71 12.60
N ALA A 237 10.41 -4.27 11.67
CA ALA A 237 10.92 -4.78 10.39
C ALA A 237 9.84 -4.79 9.31
N VAL A 238 10.29 -4.76 8.05
CA VAL A 238 9.45 -4.91 6.85
C VAL A 238 9.91 -6.12 6.06
N ALA A 239 9.01 -7.01 5.73
CA ALA A 239 9.29 -8.11 4.81
C ALA A 239 8.85 -7.73 3.38
N ILE A 240 9.72 -7.91 2.40
CA ILE A 240 9.38 -7.74 0.98
C ILE A 240 9.24 -9.12 0.36
N VAL A 241 8.06 -9.39 -0.21
CA VAL A 241 7.80 -10.65 -0.91
C VAL A 241 8.59 -10.71 -2.23
N ALA A 242 8.92 -11.93 -2.70
CA ALA A 242 9.89 -12.14 -3.78
C ALA A 242 9.56 -11.36 -5.06
N ASN A 243 8.29 -11.21 -5.42
CA ASN A 243 7.88 -10.45 -6.61
C ASN A 243 8.16 -8.94 -6.53
N GLY A 244 8.28 -8.38 -5.32
CA GLY A 244 8.59 -6.96 -5.10
C GLY A 244 10.08 -6.65 -4.97
N ARG A 245 10.93 -7.66 -4.77
CA ARG A 245 12.34 -7.48 -4.41
C ARG A 245 13.11 -6.61 -5.39
N ALA A 246 12.99 -6.89 -6.69
CA ALA A 246 13.73 -6.17 -7.73
C ALA A 246 13.36 -4.67 -7.77
N SER A 247 12.08 -4.34 -7.62
CA SER A 247 11.59 -2.96 -7.59
C SER A 247 12.12 -2.20 -6.36
N VAL A 248 12.08 -2.83 -5.19
CA VAL A 248 12.60 -2.24 -3.94
C VAL A 248 14.12 -2.03 -4.01
N GLU A 249 14.88 -2.97 -4.55
CA GLU A 249 16.32 -2.84 -4.74
C GLU A 249 16.67 -1.70 -5.72
N ALA A 250 15.94 -1.61 -6.83
CA ALA A 250 16.13 -0.56 -7.84
C ALA A 250 15.82 0.85 -7.30
N SER A 251 14.85 0.98 -6.39
CA SER A 251 14.48 2.27 -5.77
C SER A 251 15.48 2.76 -4.73
N GLY A 252 16.41 1.90 -4.26
CA GLY A 252 17.31 2.22 -3.17
C GLY A 252 16.64 2.30 -1.79
N ALA A 253 15.39 1.84 -1.65
CA ALA A 253 14.63 1.88 -0.38
C ALA A 253 15.06 0.80 0.63
N ALA A 254 16.19 0.13 0.42
CA ALA A 254 16.71 -0.88 1.34
C ALA A 254 17.23 -0.23 2.63
N ALA A 255 16.72 -0.68 3.78
CA ALA A 255 17.20 -0.37 5.12
C ALA A 255 17.62 -1.66 5.84
N ASP A 256 18.32 -1.56 6.96
CA ASP A 256 18.84 -2.73 7.69
C ASP A 256 17.72 -3.66 8.21
N ASN A 257 16.54 -3.11 8.48
CA ASN A 257 15.36 -3.83 8.92
C ASN A 257 14.39 -4.21 7.77
N VAL A 258 14.81 -4.06 6.51
CA VAL A 258 14.08 -4.58 5.34
C VAL A 258 14.58 -6.00 5.05
N LEU A 259 13.68 -6.96 5.16
CA LEU A 259 13.88 -8.39 4.99
C LEU A 259 13.28 -8.85 3.66
N ALA A 260 13.63 -10.06 3.22
CA ALA A 260 13.07 -10.65 2.01
C ALA A 260 12.52 -12.05 2.26
N THR A 261 11.44 -12.41 1.58
CA THR A 261 10.96 -13.79 1.48
C THR A 261 11.43 -14.43 0.19
N GLU A 262 11.49 -15.77 0.16
CA GLU A 262 11.71 -16.55 -1.06
C GLU A 262 10.41 -16.73 -1.86
N GLY A 263 9.28 -16.78 -1.16
CA GLY A 263 7.95 -16.89 -1.75
C GLY A 263 7.44 -15.56 -2.30
N SER A 264 6.63 -15.64 -3.37
CA SER A 264 5.89 -14.51 -3.95
C SER A 264 4.48 -14.44 -3.40
N HIS A 265 3.91 -13.22 -3.33
CA HIS A 265 2.51 -13.02 -2.92
C HIS A 265 2.17 -13.75 -1.61
N GLY A 266 1.01 -14.43 -1.57
CA GLY A 266 0.52 -15.19 -0.43
C GLY A 266 1.48 -16.26 0.10
N ALA A 267 2.32 -16.87 -0.75
CA ALA A 267 3.35 -17.81 -0.30
C ALA A 267 4.48 -17.11 0.47
N GLY A 268 4.88 -15.89 0.04
CA GLY A 268 5.83 -15.05 0.77
C GLY A 268 5.25 -14.53 2.09
N PHE A 269 3.98 -14.14 2.09
CA PHE A 269 3.26 -13.81 3.31
C PHE A 269 3.25 -14.99 4.30
N ALA A 270 2.94 -16.20 3.83
CA ALA A 270 2.95 -17.40 4.65
C ALA A 270 4.35 -17.77 5.17
N GLU A 271 5.40 -17.53 4.38
CA GLU A 271 6.79 -17.70 4.81
C GLU A 271 7.14 -16.78 5.98
N LEU A 272 6.76 -15.48 5.88
CA LEU A 272 6.92 -14.53 6.99
C LEU A 272 6.22 -15.03 8.25
N VAL A 273 4.97 -15.45 8.15
CA VAL A 273 4.18 -15.92 9.31
C VAL A 273 4.81 -17.16 9.94
N ARG A 274 5.30 -18.11 9.13
CA ARG A 274 6.07 -19.26 9.65
C ARG A 274 7.30 -18.82 10.44
N GLY A 275 8.06 -17.85 9.93
CA GLY A 275 9.22 -17.29 10.63
C GLY A 275 8.87 -16.60 11.94
N LEU A 276 7.72 -15.91 12.01
CA LEU A 276 7.22 -15.25 13.21
C LEU A 276 6.78 -16.20 14.32
N LEU A 277 6.24 -17.35 13.94
CA LEU A 277 5.62 -18.29 14.88
C LEU A 277 6.52 -19.47 15.27
N ALA A 278 7.71 -19.59 14.62
CA ALA A 278 8.74 -20.59 14.97
C ALA A 278 9.42 -20.22 16.27
#